data_f6ae0bd59e8780d121a2d5b90f6c6244
#
_entry.id   f6ae0bd59e8780d121a2d5b90f6c6244
#
_cell.length_a   1.000
_cell.length_b   1.000
_cell.length_c   1.000
_cell.angle_alpha   90.00
_cell.angle_beta   90.00
_cell.angle_gamma   90.00
#
_symmetry.space_group_name_H-M   'P 1'
#
loop_
_entity.id
_entity.type
_entity.pdbx_description
1 polymer ?
#
loop_
_entity_poly.entity_id
_entity_poly.type
_entity_poly.pdbx_seq_one_letter_code
_entity_poly.pdbx_strand_id
1 'polypeptide(L)'
;MYYEKLHISKIFSNLECSIFKLYDLIMCNLYTKFVNFLEICKKFSEDLVTESGNVHRPGPVPRFSDLEVIALSMVAEAEEIDSENWLFEAKLKECRSSIPNLISRRQFNDRRKSVSGLCEQIRSRIANRIDGSEDYFCIDSKPIEVCRVARGKRCKM
;
A
#
# COMPACT_ATOMS: atom_id res chain seq x y z
N MET A 1 -9.59 18.50 -38.66
CA MET A 1 -8.77 17.27 -38.67
C MET A 1 -7.38 17.40 -38.06
N TYR A 2 -7.05 18.51 -37.37
CA TYR A 2 -5.77 18.72 -36.66
C TYR A 2 -5.92 18.71 -35.12
N TYR A 3 -7.12 18.87 -34.58
CA TYR A 3 -7.36 18.93 -33.12
C TYR A 3 -7.51 17.56 -32.46
N GLU A 4 -7.88 16.51 -33.16
CA GLU A 4 -8.02 15.16 -32.60
C GLU A 4 -6.65 14.47 -32.36
N LYS A 5 -5.63 14.76 -33.19
CA LYS A 5 -4.30 14.18 -32.99
C LYS A 5 -3.57 14.67 -31.74
N LEU A 6 -3.86 15.90 -31.29
CA LEU A 6 -3.26 16.48 -30.07
C LEU A 6 -3.86 15.91 -28.78
N HIS A 7 -5.12 15.49 -28.79
CA HIS A 7 -5.78 14.89 -27.63
C HIS A 7 -5.33 13.44 -27.43
N ILE A 8 -5.16 12.67 -28.49
CA ILE A 8 -4.70 11.29 -28.46
C ILE A 8 -3.24 11.21 -27.99
N SER A 9 -2.36 12.12 -28.42
CA SER A 9 -0.96 12.13 -27.99
C SER A 9 -0.81 12.46 -26.49
N LYS A 10 -1.67 13.31 -25.90
CA LYS A 10 -1.69 13.59 -24.46
C LYS A 10 -2.23 12.43 -23.64
N ILE A 11 -3.19 11.67 -24.16
CA ILE A 11 -3.71 10.47 -23.49
C ILE A 11 -2.67 9.36 -23.53
N PHE A 12 -1.97 9.16 -24.66
CA PHE A 12 -0.88 8.20 -24.77
C PHE A 12 0.32 8.55 -23.88
N SER A 13 0.73 9.81 -23.79
CA SER A 13 1.83 10.22 -22.90
C SER A 13 1.50 10.04 -21.42
N ASN A 14 0.24 10.20 -21.02
CA ASN A 14 -0.20 9.95 -19.64
C ASN A 14 -0.33 8.44 -19.33
N LEU A 15 -0.74 7.63 -20.31
CA LEU A 15 -0.80 6.17 -20.19
C LEU A 15 0.60 5.56 -20.18
N GLU A 16 1.51 6.01 -21.04
CA GLU A 16 2.91 5.56 -21.04
C GLU A 16 3.62 5.94 -19.73
N CYS A 17 3.39 7.14 -19.20
CA CYS A 17 3.95 7.54 -17.91
C CYS A 17 3.39 6.69 -16.74
N SER A 18 2.13 6.27 -16.81
CA SER A 18 1.53 5.39 -15.80
C SER A 18 2.01 3.94 -15.93
N ILE A 19 2.17 3.45 -17.15
CA ILE A 19 2.69 2.10 -17.44
C ILE A 19 4.20 2.04 -17.12
N PHE A 20 4.99 3.07 -17.45
CA PHE A 20 6.40 3.15 -17.09
C PHE A 20 6.58 3.19 -15.57
N LYS A 21 5.77 3.97 -14.83
CA LYS A 21 5.76 3.95 -13.36
C LYS A 21 5.37 2.60 -12.79
N LEU A 22 4.47 1.86 -13.45
CA LEU A 22 4.09 0.51 -13.04
C LEU A 22 5.24 -0.50 -13.27
N TYR A 23 5.98 -0.37 -14.39
CA TYR A 23 7.17 -1.17 -14.66
C TYR A 23 8.31 -0.88 -13.67
N ASP A 24 8.56 0.38 -13.35
CA ASP A 24 9.51 0.77 -12.31
C ASP A 24 9.11 0.24 -10.92
N LEU A 25 7.81 0.18 -10.63
CA LEU A 25 7.28 -0.37 -9.37
C LEU A 25 7.58 -1.89 -9.24
N ILE A 26 7.57 -2.62 -10.36
CA ILE A 26 7.81 -4.08 -10.39
C ILE A 26 9.31 -4.40 -10.31
N MET A 27 10.17 -3.55 -10.89
CA MET A 27 11.61 -3.78 -10.99
C MET A 27 12.44 -3.08 -9.89
N CYS A 28 11.82 -2.21 -9.09
CA CYS A 28 12.51 -1.42 -8.07
C CYS A 28 12.73 -2.19 -6.76
N ASN A 29 13.80 -1.84 -6.05
CA ASN A 29 14.03 -2.36 -4.72
C ASN A 29 12.93 -1.89 -3.73
N LEU A 30 12.83 -2.54 -2.58
CA LEU A 30 11.83 -2.27 -1.55
C LEU A 30 11.75 -0.78 -1.14
N TYR A 31 12.89 -0.10 -1.09
CA TYR A 31 12.94 1.31 -0.73
C TYR A 31 12.25 2.21 -1.76
N THR A 32 12.49 1.99 -3.04
CA THR A 32 11.84 2.78 -4.12
C THR A 32 10.33 2.55 -4.12
N LYS A 33 9.90 1.30 -3.93
CA LYS A 33 8.46 0.98 -3.76
C LYS A 33 7.87 1.72 -2.56
N PHE A 34 8.56 1.71 -1.43
CA PHE A 34 8.14 2.44 -0.22
C PHE A 34 7.96 3.94 -0.47
N VAL A 35 8.91 4.60 -1.14
CA VAL A 35 8.82 6.03 -1.48
C VAL A 35 7.62 6.29 -2.40
N ASN A 36 7.43 5.48 -3.44
CA ASN A 36 6.30 5.62 -4.37
C ASN A 36 4.94 5.44 -3.66
N PHE A 37 4.81 4.41 -2.81
CA PHE A 37 3.59 4.23 -2.02
C PHE A 37 3.35 5.36 -1.04
N LEU A 38 4.41 5.91 -0.44
CA LEU A 38 4.31 7.06 0.46
C LEU A 38 3.79 8.31 -0.26
N GLU A 39 4.25 8.58 -1.47
CA GLU A 39 3.76 9.68 -2.31
C GLU A 39 2.28 9.50 -2.67
N ILE A 40 1.89 8.26 -3.04
CA ILE A 40 0.48 7.92 -3.29
C ILE A 40 -0.35 8.16 -2.03
N CYS A 41 0.08 7.65 -0.88
CA CYS A 41 -0.62 7.85 0.39
C CYS A 41 -0.79 9.34 0.72
N LYS A 42 0.25 10.16 0.55
CA LYS A 42 0.18 11.60 0.76
C LYS A 42 -0.89 12.24 -0.12
N LYS A 43 -0.89 11.93 -1.41
CA LYS A 43 -1.85 12.49 -2.38
C LYS A 43 -3.31 12.16 -2.03
N PHE A 44 -3.58 10.96 -1.49
CA PHE A 44 -4.94 10.53 -1.18
C PHE A 44 -5.37 10.78 0.27
N SER A 45 -4.52 11.42 1.09
CA SER A 45 -4.79 11.70 2.51
C SER A 45 -4.56 13.15 2.95
N GLU A 46 -4.43 14.09 2.01
CA GLU A 46 -4.11 15.50 2.30
C GLU A 46 -5.05 16.14 3.35
N ASP A 47 -6.33 15.76 3.33
CA ASP A 47 -7.36 16.24 4.26
C ASP A 47 -7.51 15.40 5.54
N LEU A 48 -6.84 14.25 5.62
CA LEU A 48 -6.99 13.29 6.72
C LEU A 48 -5.83 13.35 7.73
N VAL A 49 -4.72 13.95 7.35
CA VAL A 49 -3.49 13.98 8.16
C VAL A 49 -2.93 15.39 8.26
N THR A 50 -2.07 15.59 9.24
CA THR A 50 -1.29 16.82 9.39
C THR A 50 -0.18 16.90 8.34
N GLU A 51 0.46 18.07 8.19
CA GLU A 51 1.62 18.27 7.31
C GLU A 51 2.76 17.27 7.58
N SER A 52 2.88 16.80 8.82
CA SER A 52 3.85 15.76 9.20
C SER A 52 3.45 14.34 8.80
N GLY A 53 2.30 14.14 8.14
CA GLY A 53 1.80 12.83 7.73
C GLY A 53 1.24 11.97 8.89
N ASN A 54 0.85 12.59 9.99
CA ASN A 54 0.28 11.92 11.16
C ASN A 54 -1.20 12.28 11.35
N VAL A 55 -1.97 11.34 11.88
CA VAL A 55 -3.34 11.62 12.34
C VAL A 55 -3.29 12.59 13.50
N HIS A 56 -4.22 13.55 13.52
CA HIS A 56 -4.32 14.50 14.63
C HIS A 56 -4.66 13.79 15.94
N ARG A 57 -3.74 13.85 16.90
CA ARG A 57 -3.91 13.27 18.24
C ARG A 57 -3.10 14.05 19.27
N PRO A 58 -3.52 14.08 20.55
CA PRO A 58 -2.73 14.70 21.61
C PRO A 58 -1.44 13.91 21.83
N GLY A 59 -0.36 14.62 22.17
CA GLY A 59 0.93 14.03 22.52
C GLY A 59 2.05 14.33 21.52
N PRO A 60 3.22 13.74 21.73
CA PRO A 60 4.38 13.98 20.87
C PRO A 60 4.16 13.42 19.46
N VAL A 61 4.57 14.20 18.46
CA VAL A 61 4.47 13.80 17.05
C VAL A 61 5.49 12.71 16.76
N PRO A 62 5.06 11.54 16.24
CA PRO A 62 5.99 10.48 15.86
C PRO A 62 6.92 10.87 14.71
N ARG A 63 8.21 10.55 14.82
CA ARG A 63 9.19 10.82 13.77
C ARG A 63 8.98 9.96 12.53
N PHE A 64 8.65 8.68 12.71
CA PHE A 64 8.18 7.81 11.63
C PHE A 64 6.67 8.02 11.53
N SER A 65 6.18 8.67 10.49
CA SER A 65 4.80 9.13 10.37
C SER A 65 3.79 7.97 10.22
N ASP A 66 2.50 8.28 10.43
CA ASP A 66 1.44 7.30 10.21
C ASP A 66 1.30 6.92 8.74
N LEU A 67 1.56 7.86 7.82
CA LEU A 67 1.59 7.56 6.39
C LEU A 67 2.77 6.64 6.02
N GLU A 68 3.92 6.77 6.67
CA GLU A 68 5.04 5.84 6.46
C GLU A 68 4.71 4.43 6.95
N VAL A 69 3.98 4.29 8.05
CA VAL A 69 3.47 2.99 8.52
C VAL A 69 2.53 2.36 7.49
N ILE A 70 1.60 3.16 6.94
CA ILE A 70 0.64 2.69 5.93
C ILE A 70 1.37 2.32 4.64
N ALA A 71 2.26 3.18 4.14
CA ALA A 71 3.04 2.92 2.94
C ALA A 71 3.86 1.62 3.07
N LEU A 72 4.53 1.42 4.21
CA LEU A 72 5.29 0.20 4.46
C LEU A 72 4.39 -1.05 4.52
N SER A 73 3.17 -0.93 5.06
CA SER A 73 2.19 -2.03 5.06
C SER A 73 1.75 -2.37 3.64
N MET A 74 1.46 -1.37 2.82
CA MET A 74 1.05 -1.57 1.42
C MET A 74 2.17 -2.19 0.58
N VAL A 75 3.43 -1.78 0.82
CA VAL A 75 4.60 -2.40 0.17
C VAL A 75 4.73 -3.86 0.57
N ALA A 76 4.58 -4.20 1.86
CA ALA A 76 4.65 -5.58 2.32
C ALA A 76 3.57 -6.46 1.65
N GLU A 77 2.35 -5.95 1.52
CA GLU A 77 1.27 -6.63 0.81
C GLU A 77 1.55 -6.77 -0.69
N ALA A 78 2.07 -5.73 -1.35
CA ALA A 78 2.43 -5.76 -2.76
C ALA A 78 3.60 -6.71 -3.07
N GLU A 79 4.46 -6.98 -2.08
CA GLU A 79 5.57 -7.94 -2.15
C GLU A 79 5.19 -9.33 -1.66
N GLU A 80 3.91 -9.58 -1.35
CA GLU A 80 3.41 -10.85 -0.81
C GLU A 80 4.14 -11.29 0.47
N ILE A 81 4.53 -10.29 1.31
CA ILE A 81 5.24 -10.53 2.56
C ILE A 81 4.23 -10.65 3.71
N ASP A 82 3.80 -11.85 4.02
CA ASP A 82 2.84 -12.12 5.11
C ASP A 82 3.48 -12.00 6.49
N SER A 83 4.79 -12.23 6.59
CA SER A 83 5.50 -12.25 7.87
C SER A 83 6.16 -10.91 8.18
N GLU A 84 5.68 -10.21 9.21
CA GLU A 84 6.34 -9.00 9.72
C GLU A 84 7.78 -9.26 10.17
N ASN A 85 8.05 -10.47 10.69
CA ASN A 85 9.41 -10.85 11.08
C ASN A 85 10.32 -10.91 9.85
N TRP A 86 9.86 -11.53 8.77
CA TRP A 86 10.59 -11.59 7.52
C TRP A 86 10.80 -10.20 6.90
N LEU A 87 9.79 -9.34 6.95
CA LEU A 87 9.90 -7.95 6.51
C LEU A 87 11.03 -7.22 7.23
N PHE A 88 11.07 -7.27 8.58
CA PHE A 88 12.02 -6.49 9.37
C PHE A 88 13.42 -7.10 9.44
N GLU A 89 13.56 -8.43 9.51
CA GLU A 89 14.84 -9.11 9.69
C GLU A 89 15.56 -9.42 8.37
N ALA A 90 14.81 -9.57 7.29
CA ALA A 90 15.39 -9.86 5.97
C ALA A 90 15.31 -8.67 5.03
N LYS A 91 14.09 -8.27 4.64
CA LYS A 91 13.87 -7.29 3.55
C LYS A 91 14.29 -5.87 3.91
N LEU A 92 13.92 -5.37 5.09
CA LEU A 92 14.27 -4.02 5.53
C LEU A 92 15.73 -3.89 5.99
N LYS A 93 16.41 -5.00 6.24
CA LYS A 93 17.80 -4.98 6.67
C LYS A 93 18.72 -4.32 5.64
N GLU A 94 18.48 -4.58 4.36
CA GLU A 94 19.27 -4.04 3.25
C GLU A 94 19.07 -2.54 3.03
N CYS A 95 17.86 -2.04 3.29
CA CYS A 95 17.50 -0.63 3.05
C CYS A 95 17.28 0.18 4.35
N ARG A 96 17.65 -0.37 5.50
CA ARG A 96 17.45 0.29 6.80
C ARG A 96 18.12 1.64 6.93
N SER A 97 19.30 1.80 6.33
CA SER A 97 20.03 3.07 6.28
C SER A 97 19.33 4.13 5.43
N SER A 98 18.54 3.70 4.46
CA SER A 98 17.82 4.59 3.54
C SER A 98 16.46 5.03 4.09
N ILE A 99 15.91 4.33 5.09
CA ILE A 99 14.64 4.70 5.74
C ILE A 99 14.93 5.35 7.08
N PRO A 100 14.92 6.69 7.16
CA PRO A 100 15.20 7.39 8.40
C PRO A 100 14.12 7.11 9.44
N ASN A 101 14.52 7.03 10.71
CA ASN A 101 13.62 6.83 11.85
C ASN A 101 12.75 5.56 11.79
N LEU A 102 13.17 4.53 11.04
CA LEU A 102 12.46 3.26 11.00
C LEU A 102 12.28 2.71 12.41
N ILE A 103 11.02 2.46 12.76
CA ILE A 103 10.61 1.95 14.07
C ILE A 103 10.87 0.44 14.21
N SER A 104 10.78 -0.08 15.43
CA SER A 104 10.88 -1.51 15.68
C SER A 104 9.65 -2.26 15.14
N ARG A 105 9.79 -3.57 14.87
CA ARG A 105 8.68 -4.43 14.43
C ARG A 105 7.47 -4.35 15.37
N ARG A 106 7.70 -4.36 16.70
CA ARG A 106 6.62 -4.25 17.68
C ARG A 106 5.87 -2.92 17.56
N GLN A 107 6.60 -1.81 17.49
CA GLN A 107 6.00 -0.49 17.32
C GLN A 107 5.25 -0.37 15.99
N PHE A 108 5.78 -0.97 14.91
CA PHE A 108 5.11 -1.02 13.63
C PHE A 108 3.77 -1.75 13.72
N ASN A 109 3.73 -2.94 14.33
CA ASN A 109 2.50 -3.72 14.50
C ASN A 109 1.45 -2.96 15.31
N ASP A 110 1.85 -2.37 16.45
CA ASP A 110 0.94 -1.62 17.30
C ASP A 110 0.39 -0.39 16.56
N ARG A 111 1.24 0.33 15.84
CA ARG A 111 0.81 1.50 15.07
C ARG A 111 -0.03 1.12 13.85
N ARG A 112 0.33 0.07 13.11
CA ARG A 112 -0.47 -0.42 11.98
C ARG A 112 -1.92 -0.70 12.39
N LYS A 113 -2.12 -1.31 13.55
CA LYS A 113 -3.46 -1.53 14.10
C LYS A 113 -4.18 -0.22 14.43
N SER A 114 -3.46 0.75 15.00
CA SER A 114 -4.06 2.05 15.37
C SER A 114 -4.44 2.91 14.17
N VAL A 115 -3.77 2.76 13.03
CA VAL A 115 -4.03 3.52 11.79
C VAL A 115 -4.83 2.73 10.75
N SER A 116 -5.37 1.57 11.10
CA SER A 116 -6.13 0.72 10.16
C SER A 116 -7.30 1.45 9.50
N GLY A 117 -8.03 2.28 10.25
CA GLY A 117 -9.12 3.09 9.70
C GLY A 117 -8.68 4.12 8.66
N LEU A 118 -7.53 4.77 8.88
CA LEU A 118 -6.93 5.68 7.89
C LEU A 118 -6.46 4.90 6.65
N CYS A 119 -5.84 3.75 6.84
CA CYS A 119 -5.41 2.87 5.76
C CYS A 119 -6.58 2.49 4.84
N GLU A 120 -7.72 2.12 5.43
CA GLU A 120 -8.93 1.74 4.70
C GLU A 120 -9.54 2.90 3.91
N GLN A 121 -9.54 4.10 4.50
CA GLN A 121 -9.99 5.32 3.81
C GLN A 121 -9.10 5.64 2.59
N ILE A 122 -7.77 5.54 2.74
CA ILE A 122 -6.83 5.75 1.64
C ILE A 122 -7.06 4.71 0.54
N ARG A 123 -7.18 3.43 0.88
CA ARG A 123 -7.47 2.34 -0.07
C ARG A 123 -8.75 2.56 -0.85
N SER A 124 -9.83 2.94 -0.16
CA SER A 124 -11.11 3.24 -0.79
C SER A 124 -11.01 4.40 -1.78
N ARG A 125 -10.27 5.47 -1.42
CA ARG A 125 -10.04 6.60 -2.33
C ARG A 125 -9.23 6.22 -3.56
N ILE A 126 -8.20 5.37 -3.38
CA ILE A 126 -7.41 4.85 -4.50
C ILE A 126 -8.29 3.98 -5.41
N ALA A 127 -9.05 3.03 -4.82
CA ALA A 127 -9.96 2.17 -5.57
C ALA A 127 -10.98 3.00 -6.37
N ASN A 128 -11.69 3.92 -5.73
CA ASN A 128 -12.65 4.80 -6.41
C ASN A 128 -12.03 5.62 -7.55
N ARG A 129 -10.73 5.93 -7.47
CA ARG A 129 -10.02 6.64 -8.54
C ARG A 129 -9.68 5.74 -9.73
N ILE A 130 -9.43 4.45 -9.46
CA ILE A 130 -9.10 3.45 -10.48
C ILE A 130 -10.39 2.94 -11.14
N ASP A 131 -11.38 2.56 -10.31
CA ASP A 131 -12.59 1.86 -10.74
C ASP A 131 -13.75 2.81 -11.12
N GLY A 132 -13.52 4.12 -11.02
CA GLY A 132 -14.58 5.15 -11.15
C GLY A 132 -15.32 5.21 -12.50
N SER A 133 -15.07 4.28 -13.41
CA SER A 133 -15.74 4.19 -14.72
C SER A 133 -16.14 2.76 -15.13
N GLU A 134 -15.96 1.77 -14.26
CA GLU A 134 -16.28 0.37 -14.62
C GLU A 134 -17.51 -0.12 -13.89
N ASP A 135 -18.54 -0.51 -14.68
CA ASP A 135 -19.79 -1.10 -14.17
C ASP A 135 -19.69 -2.63 -13.97
N TYR A 136 -18.52 -3.23 -14.22
CA TYR A 136 -18.32 -4.67 -14.17
C TYR A 136 -17.24 -5.06 -13.16
N PHE A 137 -17.61 -5.94 -12.23
CA PHE A 137 -16.71 -6.50 -11.22
C PHE A 137 -16.54 -8.00 -11.46
N CYS A 138 -15.29 -8.45 -11.52
CA CYS A 138 -14.97 -9.87 -11.54
C CYS A 138 -14.61 -10.32 -10.12
N ILE A 139 -15.37 -11.25 -9.56
CA ILE A 139 -15.09 -11.86 -8.25
C ILE A 139 -14.47 -13.23 -8.53
N ASP A 140 -13.16 -13.34 -8.28
CA ASP A 140 -12.49 -14.64 -8.27
C ASP A 140 -12.67 -15.30 -6.90
N SER A 141 -13.57 -16.29 -6.84
CA SER A 141 -13.79 -17.10 -5.65
C SER A 141 -13.20 -18.49 -5.87
N LYS A 142 -12.03 -18.75 -5.29
CA LYS A 142 -11.46 -20.09 -5.24
C LYS A 142 -11.89 -20.78 -3.95
N PRO A 143 -12.55 -21.95 -4.02
CA PRO A 143 -12.87 -22.74 -2.83
C PRO A 143 -11.56 -23.12 -2.11
N ILE A 144 -11.41 -22.68 -0.86
CA ILE A 144 -10.28 -23.08 -0.01
C ILE A 144 -10.69 -24.35 0.73
N GLU A 145 -9.93 -25.41 0.54
CA GLU A 145 -10.13 -26.66 1.27
C GLU A 145 -9.67 -26.47 2.73
N VAL A 146 -10.61 -26.18 3.62
CA VAL A 146 -10.33 -25.82 5.03
C VAL A 146 -9.76 -27.02 5.81
N CYS A 147 -10.20 -28.24 5.51
CA CYS A 147 -9.56 -29.45 6.02
C CYS A 147 -9.90 -30.67 5.15
N ARG A 148 -9.00 -31.67 5.14
CA ARG A 148 -9.32 -32.95 4.50
C ARG A 148 -10.46 -33.63 5.26
N VAL A 149 -11.35 -34.31 4.53
CA VAL A 149 -12.53 -35.03 5.08
C VAL A 149 -12.12 -35.93 6.26
N ALA A 150 -10.93 -36.53 6.22
CA ALA A 150 -10.39 -37.34 7.30
C ALA A 150 -10.16 -36.59 8.63
N ARG A 151 -10.01 -35.25 8.58
CA ARG A 151 -9.80 -34.37 9.76
C ARG A 151 -11.08 -33.66 10.18
N GLY A 152 -12.13 -33.65 9.36
CA GLY A 152 -13.39 -32.96 9.63
C GLY A 152 -14.06 -33.38 10.95
N LYS A 153 -13.92 -34.64 11.34
CA LYS A 153 -14.41 -35.16 12.62
C LYS A 153 -13.64 -34.67 13.86
N ARG A 154 -12.46 -34.07 13.69
CA ARG A 154 -11.60 -33.56 14.77
C ARG A 154 -11.70 -32.04 14.93
N CYS A 155 -12.22 -31.34 13.96
CA CYS A 155 -12.50 -29.90 14.05
C CYS A 155 -13.75 -29.69 14.89
N LYS A 156 -13.57 -29.30 16.16
CA LYS A 156 -14.67 -28.72 16.94
C LYS A 156 -14.84 -27.27 16.49
N MET A 157 -15.98 -26.98 15.87
CA MET A 157 -16.42 -25.58 15.70
C MET A 157 -16.96 -25.09 17.04
#